data_046cc5bda399671c9354de0d036cb855
#
_entry.id   046cc5bda399671c9354de0d036cb855
#
_cell.length_a   1.000
_cell.length_b   1.000
_cell.length_c   1.000
_cell.angle_alpha   90.00
_cell.angle_beta   90.00
_cell.angle_gamma   90.00
#
_symmetry.space_group_name_H-M   'P 1'
#
loop_
_entity.id
_entity.type
_entity.pdbx_description
1 polymer ?
#
loop_
_entity_poly.entity_id
_entity_poly.type
_entity_poly.pdbx_seq_one_letter_code
_entity_poly.pdbx_strand_id
1 'polypeptide(L)'
;MDIGIFDHLDRREGDALDEFYESRLRLLEKYDAAGFAAYHLAEHHATPLGLAPVPGIFLAAATQRTRRIRLGPCVYCLPLYDPLRLTEEICMLDHLSRGRFDFGVGRGIVPYEMAYFNLHHLETEEIYREALEVILQGLTSPVLDHRGARYTYRKVPMILKPYQQPHPPLWYGMGHMAGAEWAAANNVNVISNHPAEGARPLFDRYRDVWERKQGGAPMPKLGLGRHVVVAPTDAQAEALGRPNYAVWYANLTKLWRDFGALPIRFARDFDEARQRGIAIAGTPARVREEIERQVAASGCTYFVVRLMFANMAESEAAAAIDLFAAEVMPHVAKIGPRDG
;
A
#
# COMPACT_ATOMS: atom_id res chain seq x y z
N MET A 1 -5.43 17.29 4.02
CA MET A 1 -4.86 15.92 4.13
C MET A 1 -4.76 15.30 2.75
N ASP A 2 -3.68 14.57 2.46
CA ASP A 2 -3.52 13.87 1.19
C ASP A 2 -4.29 12.55 1.15
N ILE A 3 -4.71 12.14 -0.06
CA ILE A 3 -5.38 10.88 -0.31
C ILE A 3 -4.57 10.06 -1.32
N GLY A 4 -4.31 8.80 -0.97
CA GLY A 4 -3.68 7.83 -1.86
C GLY A 4 -4.62 6.71 -2.27
N ILE A 5 -4.20 5.99 -3.30
CA ILE A 5 -4.85 4.78 -3.79
C ILE A 5 -4.08 3.56 -3.31
N PHE A 6 -4.78 2.50 -2.95
CA PHE A 6 -4.21 1.17 -2.77
C PHE A 6 -4.88 0.20 -3.74
N ASP A 7 -4.08 -0.51 -4.49
CA ASP A 7 -4.56 -1.49 -5.47
C ASP A 7 -3.86 -2.83 -5.28
N HIS A 8 -4.63 -3.92 -5.38
CA HIS A 8 -4.08 -5.27 -5.41
C HIS A 8 -3.83 -5.77 -6.84
N LEU A 9 -4.33 -5.09 -7.87
CA LEU A 9 -4.54 -5.66 -9.20
C LEU A 9 -5.22 -7.03 -9.11
N ASP A 10 -6.27 -7.12 -8.32
CA ASP A 10 -7.04 -8.35 -8.18
C ASP A 10 -7.82 -8.65 -9.46
N ARG A 11 -7.84 -9.94 -9.79
CA ARG A 11 -8.36 -10.40 -11.07
C ARG A 11 -9.86 -10.17 -11.17
N ARG A 12 -10.28 -9.51 -12.25
CA ARG A 12 -11.65 -9.54 -12.71
C ARG A 12 -11.88 -10.82 -13.54
N GLU A 13 -12.89 -11.56 -13.18
CA GLU A 13 -13.24 -12.79 -13.88
C GLU A 13 -13.67 -12.50 -15.33
N GLY A 14 -13.15 -13.28 -16.27
CA GLY A 14 -13.50 -13.20 -17.69
C GLY A 14 -12.67 -12.21 -18.52
N ASP A 15 -11.88 -11.33 -17.93
CA ASP A 15 -11.04 -10.40 -18.67
C ASP A 15 -9.83 -11.14 -19.32
N ALA A 16 -9.48 -10.74 -20.55
CA ALA A 16 -8.19 -11.06 -21.14
C ALA A 16 -7.11 -10.30 -20.37
N LEU A 17 -5.96 -10.93 -20.09
CA LEU A 17 -4.94 -10.35 -19.19
C LEU A 17 -4.30 -9.08 -19.74
N ASP A 18 -4.09 -9.01 -21.06
CA ASP A 18 -3.57 -7.81 -21.72
C ASP A 18 -4.50 -6.61 -21.52
N GLU A 19 -5.81 -6.77 -21.75
CA GLU A 19 -6.81 -5.74 -21.54
C GLU A 19 -6.96 -5.40 -20.04
N PHE A 20 -6.84 -6.39 -19.17
CA PHE A 20 -6.84 -6.17 -17.73
C PHE A 20 -5.73 -5.20 -17.29
N TYR A 21 -4.47 -5.42 -17.73
CA TYR A 21 -3.37 -4.52 -17.39
C TYR A 21 -3.54 -3.13 -18.01
N GLU A 22 -4.01 -3.06 -19.26
CA GLU A 22 -4.25 -1.78 -19.92
C GLU A 22 -5.37 -0.98 -19.22
N SER A 23 -6.44 -1.65 -18.82
CA SER A 23 -7.53 -1.06 -18.03
C SER A 23 -7.01 -0.44 -16.71
N ARG A 24 -6.14 -1.16 -15.99
CA ARG A 24 -5.55 -0.65 -14.74
C ARG A 24 -4.62 0.54 -14.98
N LEU A 25 -3.88 0.55 -16.08
CA LEU A 25 -3.07 1.72 -16.46
C LEU A 25 -3.93 2.93 -16.83
N ARG A 26 -5.06 2.75 -17.54
CA ARG A 26 -6.02 3.85 -17.81
C ARG A 26 -6.64 4.41 -16.53
N LEU A 27 -7.00 3.54 -15.58
CA LEU A 27 -7.48 4.00 -14.25
C LEU A 27 -6.39 4.75 -13.48
N LEU A 28 -5.14 4.33 -13.61
CA LEU A 28 -4.03 5.02 -12.94
C LEU A 28 -3.77 6.40 -13.55
N GLU A 29 -3.88 6.57 -14.87
CA GLU A 29 -3.89 7.89 -15.53
C GLU A 29 -5.02 8.78 -14.98
N LYS A 30 -6.18 8.19 -14.75
CA LYS A 30 -7.33 8.90 -14.20
C LYS A 30 -7.09 9.33 -12.74
N TYR A 31 -6.47 8.48 -11.91
CA TYR A 31 -6.03 8.87 -10.55
C TYR A 31 -5.02 10.02 -10.59
N ASP A 32 -4.06 9.98 -11.50
CA ASP A 32 -3.08 11.07 -11.68
C ASP A 32 -3.77 12.37 -12.08
N ALA A 33 -4.68 12.32 -13.06
CA ALA A 33 -5.45 13.48 -13.51
C ALA A 33 -6.36 14.05 -12.41
N ALA A 34 -6.95 13.19 -11.59
CA ALA A 34 -7.82 13.56 -10.47
C ALA A 34 -7.07 14.17 -9.27
N GLY A 35 -5.73 14.03 -9.21
CA GLY A 35 -4.91 14.64 -8.16
C GLY A 35 -4.71 13.79 -6.91
N PHE A 36 -4.85 12.47 -7.00
CA PHE A 36 -4.44 11.57 -5.91
C PHE A 36 -2.94 11.67 -5.66
N ALA A 37 -2.53 11.61 -4.40
CA ALA A 37 -1.15 11.86 -4.00
C ALA A 37 -0.21 10.71 -4.34
N ALA A 38 -0.64 9.46 -4.13
CA ALA A 38 0.16 8.28 -4.43
C ALA A 38 -0.70 7.07 -4.79
N TYR A 39 -0.09 6.14 -5.52
CA TYR A 39 -0.63 4.83 -5.86
C TYR A 39 0.26 3.76 -5.23
N HIS A 40 -0.32 2.98 -4.33
CA HIS A 40 0.32 1.91 -3.60
C HIS A 40 -0.13 0.57 -4.16
N LEU A 41 0.80 -0.21 -4.70
CA LEU A 41 0.55 -1.50 -5.32
C LEU A 41 0.92 -2.64 -4.39
N ALA A 42 0.00 -3.57 -4.15
CA ALA A 42 0.27 -4.76 -3.37
C ALA A 42 1.05 -5.81 -4.17
N GLU A 43 1.87 -6.60 -3.48
CA GLU A 43 2.52 -7.79 -4.01
C GLU A 43 1.88 -9.04 -3.39
N HIS A 44 1.37 -9.93 -4.27
CA HIS A 44 0.84 -11.25 -3.91
C HIS A 44 1.21 -12.28 -4.97
N HIS A 45 1.34 -13.54 -4.56
CA HIS A 45 1.79 -14.63 -5.43
C HIS A 45 0.82 -15.79 -5.43
N ALA A 46 0.65 -16.43 -6.61
CA ALA A 46 -0.17 -17.63 -6.80
C ALA A 46 -1.63 -17.51 -6.33
N THR A 47 -2.18 -16.30 -6.35
CA THR A 47 -3.54 -16.00 -5.94
C THR A 47 -4.19 -15.00 -6.90
N PRO A 48 -5.51 -15.07 -7.15
CA PRO A 48 -6.19 -14.06 -7.97
C PRO A 48 -6.28 -12.70 -7.28
N LEU A 49 -5.88 -12.57 -6.01
CA LEU A 49 -5.85 -11.29 -5.30
C LEU A 49 -4.87 -10.29 -5.93
N GLY A 50 -3.73 -10.74 -6.48
CA GLY A 50 -2.74 -9.85 -7.04
C GLY A 50 -2.14 -10.38 -8.33
N LEU A 51 -2.41 -9.71 -9.45
CA LEU A 51 -1.80 -10.00 -10.74
C LEU A 51 -0.58 -9.11 -11.04
N ALA A 52 0.02 -8.52 -9.99
CA ALA A 52 1.31 -7.86 -10.05
C ALA A 52 2.33 -8.56 -9.13
N PRO A 53 2.64 -9.86 -9.38
CA PRO A 53 3.59 -10.60 -8.53
C PRO A 53 5.03 -10.04 -8.64
N VAL A 54 5.30 -9.22 -9.63
CA VAL A 54 6.54 -8.44 -9.79
C VAL A 54 6.13 -6.97 -9.96
N PRO A 55 5.85 -6.27 -8.85
CA PRO A 55 5.25 -4.94 -8.89
C PRO A 55 6.08 -3.93 -9.69
N GLY A 56 7.41 -4.04 -9.70
CA GLY A 56 8.28 -3.15 -10.46
C GLY A 56 8.00 -3.13 -11.97
N ILE A 57 7.56 -4.24 -12.56
CA ILE A 57 7.21 -4.29 -14.00
C ILE A 57 5.98 -3.41 -14.29
N PHE A 58 4.92 -3.55 -13.49
CA PHE A 58 3.71 -2.74 -13.66
C PHE A 58 4.00 -1.25 -13.34
N LEU A 59 4.75 -1.00 -12.27
CA LEU A 59 5.12 0.36 -11.87
C LEU A 59 6.01 1.04 -12.91
N ALA A 60 6.90 0.31 -13.58
CA ALA A 60 7.70 0.88 -14.69
C ALA A 60 6.80 1.37 -15.84
N ALA A 61 5.81 0.58 -16.25
CA ALA A 61 4.81 1.00 -17.23
C ALA A 61 4.01 2.22 -16.74
N ALA A 62 3.57 2.19 -15.48
CA ALA A 62 2.82 3.25 -14.83
C ALA A 62 3.58 4.60 -14.79
N THR A 63 4.92 4.57 -14.60
CA THR A 63 5.75 5.81 -14.61
C THR A 63 5.68 6.55 -15.94
N GLN A 64 5.49 5.84 -17.05
CA GLN A 64 5.43 6.43 -18.40
C GLN A 64 4.04 6.98 -18.74
N ARG A 65 3.02 6.52 -18.01
CA ARG A 65 1.61 6.90 -18.20
C ARG A 65 1.17 8.07 -17.30
N THR A 66 1.92 8.34 -16.23
CA THR A 66 1.59 9.35 -15.20
C THR A 66 2.63 10.46 -15.14
N ARG A 67 2.27 11.59 -14.48
CA ARG A 67 3.13 12.77 -14.40
C ARG A 67 3.31 13.32 -12.97
N ARG A 68 2.33 13.15 -12.08
CA ARG A 68 2.29 13.79 -10.76
C ARG A 68 2.20 12.80 -9.63
N ILE A 69 1.32 11.79 -9.77
CA ILE A 69 1.08 10.78 -8.72
C ILE A 69 2.37 10.04 -8.38
N ARG A 70 2.65 9.90 -7.10
CA ARG A 70 3.74 9.04 -6.63
C ARG A 70 3.35 7.58 -6.79
N LEU A 71 4.33 6.71 -6.98
CA LEU A 71 4.10 5.31 -7.32
C LEU A 71 5.02 4.43 -6.47
N GLY A 72 4.47 3.38 -5.86
CA GLY A 72 5.34 2.44 -5.16
C GLY A 72 4.62 1.15 -4.76
N PRO A 73 5.37 0.09 -4.54
CA PRO A 73 4.81 -1.09 -3.89
C PRO A 73 4.44 -0.75 -2.44
N CYS A 74 3.40 -1.35 -1.97
CA CYS A 74 3.13 -1.38 -0.54
C CYS A 74 2.59 -2.78 -0.19
N VAL A 75 3.53 -3.71 -0.11
CA VAL A 75 4.99 -3.58 -0.01
C VAL A 75 5.71 -4.48 -1.02
N TYR A 76 7.02 -4.31 -1.25
CA TYR A 76 7.87 -5.41 -1.69
C TYR A 76 8.02 -6.42 -0.54
N CYS A 77 7.77 -7.69 -0.82
CA CYS A 77 8.02 -8.77 0.12
C CYS A 77 9.51 -9.12 0.10
N LEU A 78 10.35 -8.36 0.82
CA LEU A 78 11.81 -8.42 0.74
C LEU A 78 12.41 -9.83 0.84
N PRO A 79 11.86 -10.79 1.62
CA PRO A 79 12.37 -12.15 1.66
C PRO A 79 12.37 -12.87 0.30
N LEU A 80 11.58 -12.41 -0.67
CA LEU A 80 11.46 -13.02 -2.00
C LEU A 80 12.50 -12.49 -3.00
N TYR A 81 13.32 -11.50 -2.61
CA TYR A 81 14.23 -10.79 -3.51
C TYR A 81 15.69 -11.01 -3.16
N ASP A 82 16.54 -11.03 -4.19
CA ASP A 82 17.96 -10.73 -4.00
C ASP A 82 18.12 -9.22 -3.72
N PRO A 83 18.73 -8.83 -2.58
CA PRO A 83 18.80 -7.42 -2.19
C PRO A 83 19.57 -6.54 -3.16
N LEU A 84 20.63 -7.03 -3.81
CA LEU A 84 21.38 -6.25 -4.78
C LEU A 84 20.54 -5.97 -6.04
N ARG A 85 19.88 -6.99 -6.56
CA ARG A 85 18.99 -6.81 -7.72
C ARG A 85 17.86 -5.85 -7.43
N LEU A 86 17.24 -5.95 -6.25
CA LEU A 86 16.17 -5.05 -5.87
C LEU A 86 16.69 -3.61 -5.68
N THR A 87 17.90 -3.42 -5.16
CA THR A 87 18.52 -2.09 -5.07
C THR A 87 18.65 -1.43 -6.46
N GLU A 88 19.09 -2.20 -7.47
CA GLU A 88 19.21 -1.71 -8.84
C GLU A 88 17.83 -1.40 -9.45
N GLU A 89 16.83 -2.26 -9.23
CA GLU A 89 15.45 -2.03 -9.67
C GLU A 89 14.85 -0.75 -9.07
N ILE A 90 15.04 -0.52 -7.76
CA ILE A 90 14.60 0.70 -7.06
C ILE A 90 15.23 1.93 -7.70
N CYS A 91 16.54 1.93 -7.96
CA CYS A 91 17.21 3.04 -8.62
C CYS A 91 16.64 3.31 -10.02
N MET A 92 16.41 2.26 -10.81
CA MET A 92 15.82 2.38 -12.15
C MET A 92 14.42 2.98 -12.10
N LEU A 93 13.55 2.48 -11.22
CA LEU A 93 12.18 2.98 -11.05
C LEU A 93 12.17 4.44 -10.58
N ASP A 94 13.08 4.81 -9.70
CA ASP A 94 13.20 6.18 -9.22
C ASP A 94 13.60 7.15 -10.33
N HIS A 95 14.54 6.78 -11.20
CA HIS A 95 14.88 7.56 -12.39
C HIS A 95 13.76 7.59 -13.43
N LEU A 96 13.13 6.46 -13.75
CA LEU A 96 12.02 6.38 -14.70
C LEU A 96 10.82 7.23 -14.26
N SER A 97 10.56 7.28 -12.95
CA SER A 97 9.51 8.10 -12.37
C SER A 97 9.91 9.57 -12.17
N ARG A 98 11.19 9.92 -12.33
CA ARG A 98 11.76 11.24 -12.04
C ARG A 98 11.54 11.67 -10.58
N GLY A 99 11.86 10.76 -9.64
CA GLY A 99 11.75 11.02 -8.20
C GLY A 99 10.33 10.88 -7.62
N ARG A 100 9.41 10.24 -8.34
CA ARG A 100 8.06 9.95 -7.84
C ARG A 100 7.92 8.53 -7.27
N PHE A 101 9.00 7.76 -7.23
CA PHE A 101 8.98 6.42 -6.68
C PHE A 101 8.98 6.43 -5.15
N ASP A 102 8.16 5.58 -4.55
CA ASP A 102 8.10 5.28 -3.13
C ASP A 102 8.53 3.82 -2.91
N PHE A 103 9.32 3.58 -1.87
CA PHE A 103 9.85 2.26 -1.57
C PHE A 103 9.13 1.63 -0.37
N GLY A 104 8.10 0.86 -0.64
CA GLY A 104 7.37 0.12 0.41
C GLY A 104 8.04 -1.21 0.73
N VAL A 105 8.23 -1.49 2.02
CA VAL A 105 8.97 -2.65 2.53
C VAL A 105 8.14 -3.51 3.49
N GLY A 106 8.26 -4.82 3.38
CA GLY A 106 7.60 -5.76 4.27
C GLY A 106 8.15 -7.18 4.16
N ARG A 107 7.75 -8.01 5.11
CA ARG A 107 8.16 -9.43 5.11
C ARG A 107 7.16 -10.37 4.40
N GLY A 108 6.00 -9.84 3.97
CA GLY A 108 4.87 -10.65 3.54
C GLY A 108 4.01 -11.13 4.71
N ILE A 109 2.69 -11.28 4.45
CA ILE A 109 1.71 -11.66 5.48
C ILE A 109 1.12 -13.06 5.27
N VAL A 110 1.34 -13.66 4.10
CA VAL A 110 0.76 -14.94 3.70
C VAL A 110 1.83 -16.03 3.78
N PRO A 111 1.78 -16.93 4.78
CA PRO A 111 2.80 -17.97 4.97
C PRO A 111 2.95 -18.89 3.76
N TYR A 112 1.85 -19.14 3.07
CA TYR A 112 1.80 -20.04 1.91
C TYR A 112 2.50 -19.45 0.67
N GLU A 113 2.44 -18.13 0.48
CA GLU A 113 3.20 -17.46 -0.57
C GLU A 113 4.71 -17.67 -0.32
N MET A 114 5.17 -17.49 0.91
CA MET A 114 6.58 -17.72 1.27
C MET A 114 7.00 -19.16 1.00
N ALA A 115 6.14 -20.13 1.33
CA ALA A 115 6.42 -21.56 1.12
C ALA A 115 6.61 -21.92 -0.36
N TYR A 116 5.93 -21.26 -1.28
CA TYR A 116 6.15 -21.46 -2.74
C TYR A 116 7.55 -21.04 -3.20
N PHE A 117 8.22 -20.17 -2.45
CA PHE A 117 9.60 -19.76 -2.68
C PHE A 117 10.60 -20.52 -1.77
N ASN A 118 10.18 -21.64 -1.18
CA ASN A 118 10.99 -22.46 -0.28
C ASN A 118 11.48 -21.72 0.98
N LEU A 119 10.69 -20.72 1.45
CA LEU A 119 10.98 -19.99 2.67
C LEU A 119 10.04 -20.42 3.79
N HIS A 120 10.61 -20.67 4.97
CA HIS A 120 9.79 -20.90 6.16
C HIS A 120 9.36 -19.56 6.78
N HIS A 121 8.09 -19.41 7.08
CA HIS A 121 7.52 -18.13 7.53
C HIS A 121 8.13 -17.58 8.83
N LEU A 122 8.73 -18.44 9.69
CA LEU A 122 9.43 -18.00 10.90
C LEU A 122 10.79 -17.34 10.60
N GLU A 123 11.40 -17.63 9.46
CA GLU A 123 12.68 -17.05 9.05
C GLU A 123 12.53 -15.71 8.34
N THR A 124 11.33 -15.42 7.85
CA THR A 124 11.09 -14.24 6.99
C THR A 124 11.38 -12.92 7.68
N GLU A 125 11.25 -12.83 8.99
CA GLU A 125 11.55 -11.60 9.74
C GLU A 125 13.05 -11.28 9.73
N GLU A 126 13.90 -12.29 9.93
CA GLU A 126 15.36 -12.13 9.91
C GLU A 126 15.84 -11.81 8.50
N ILE A 127 15.34 -12.55 7.50
CA ILE A 127 15.64 -12.29 6.08
C ILE A 127 15.24 -10.87 5.70
N TYR A 128 14.02 -10.42 6.07
CA TYR A 128 13.52 -9.08 5.81
C TYR A 128 14.46 -8.01 6.37
N ARG A 129 14.90 -8.16 7.63
CA ARG A 129 15.74 -7.16 8.29
C ARG A 129 17.10 -7.06 7.62
N GLU A 130 17.74 -8.19 7.37
CA GLU A 130 19.06 -8.23 6.70
C GLU A 130 18.97 -7.72 5.26
N ALA A 131 17.94 -8.12 4.50
CA ALA A 131 17.72 -7.61 3.15
C ALA A 131 17.53 -6.08 3.11
N LEU A 132 16.74 -5.53 4.04
CA LEU A 132 16.54 -4.08 4.13
C LEU A 132 17.85 -3.35 4.46
N GLU A 133 18.67 -3.87 5.38
CA GLU A 133 19.98 -3.30 5.70
C GLU A 133 20.87 -3.24 4.47
N VAL A 134 20.97 -4.35 3.73
CA VAL A 134 21.75 -4.43 2.48
C VAL A 134 21.24 -3.43 1.45
N ILE A 135 19.94 -3.36 1.23
CA ILE A 135 19.35 -2.43 0.26
C ILE A 135 19.64 -0.98 0.64
N LEU A 136 19.43 -0.59 1.89
CA LEU A 136 19.72 0.78 2.35
C LEU A 136 21.20 1.11 2.21
N GLN A 137 22.11 0.20 2.52
CA GLN A 137 23.54 0.39 2.28
C GLN A 137 23.83 0.57 0.78
N GLY A 138 23.25 -0.27 -0.08
CA GLY A 138 23.42 -0.17 -1.54
C GLY A 138 22.92 1.15 -2.13
N LEU A 139 21.78 1.66 -1.62
CA LEU A 139 21.22 2.95 -2.07
C LEU A 139 22.08 4.14 -1.61
N THR A 140 22.68 4.08 -0.42
CA THR A 140 23.31 5.26 0.21
C THR A 140 24.84 5.27 0.12
N SER A 141 25.51 4.11 -0.01
CA SER A 141 26.96 4.01 -0.02
C SER A 141 27.53 3.81 -1.44
N PRO A 142 28.71 4.32 -1.74
CA PRO A 142 29.36 4.09 -3.04
C PRO A 142 29.78 2.64 -3.29
N VAL A 143 29.93 1.88 -2.20
CA VAL A 143 30.34 0.48 -2.22
C VAL A 143 29.46 -0.31 -1.27
N LEU A 144 28.87 -1.40 -1.73
CA LEU A 144 28.19 -2.37 -0.90
C LEU A 144 29.20 -3.41 -0.41
N ASP A 145 29.44 -3.42 0.90
CA ASP A 145 30.33 -4.37 1.58
C ASP A 145 29.60 -4.88 2.82
N HIS A 146 28.97 -6.04 2.70
CA HIS A 146 28.10 -6.62 3.74
C HIS A 146 28.49 -8.07 4.01
N ARG A 147 28.47 -8.44 5.28
CA ARG A 147 28.68 -9.82 5.72
C ARG A 147 27.69 -10.14 6.83
N GLY A 148 26.57 -10.72 6.44
CA GLY A 148 25.50 -11.13 7.35
C GLY A 148 25.33 -12.65 7.42
N ALA A 149 24.23 -13.07 8.00
CA ALA A 149 23.89 -14.48 8.15
C ALA A 149 23.39 -15.09 6.84
N ARG A 150 22.72 -14.31 6.01
CA ARG A 150 22.09 -14.76 4.77
C ARG A 150 22.78 -14.21 3.53
N TYR A 151 23.23 -12.96 3.57
CA TYR A 151 23.81 -12.26 2.42
C TYR A 151 25.26 -11.90 2.66
N THR A 152 26.07 -12.07 1.62
CA THR A 152 27.47 -11.64 1.63
C THR A 152 27.80 -10.95 0.31
N TYR A 153 28.15 -9.67 0.37
CA TYR A 153 28.63 -8.86 -0.74
C TYR A 153 29.99 -8.30 -0.40
N ARG A 154 30.93 -8.39 -1.32
CA ARG A 154 32.30 -7.94 -1.08
C ARG A 154 32.69 -6.84 -2.04
N LYS A 155 32.73 -5.60 -1.54
CA LYS A 155 33.17 -4.40 -2.26
C LYS A 155 32.50 -4.23 -3.63
N VAL A 156 31.19 -4.47 -3.70
CA VAL A 156 30.41 -4.28 -4.93
C VAL A 156 30.27 -2.78 -5.21
N PRO A 157 30.77 -2.26 -6.34
CA PRO A 157 30.65 -0.84 -6.66
C PRO A 157 29.20 -0.53 -7.02
N MET A 158 28.57 0.37 -6.26
CA MET A 158 27.19 0.80 -6.51
C MET A 158 27.18 1.97 -7.52
N ILE A 159 27.25 1.61 -8.82
CA ILE A 159 27.31 2.59 -9.91
C ILE A 159 25.97 3.31 -10.10
N LEU A 160 24.86 2.56 -10.03
CA LEU A 160 23.51 3.12 -10.13
C LEU A 160 23.10 3.66 -8.78
N LYS A 161 22.70 4.94 -8.72
CA LYS A 161 22.25 5.62 -7.52
C LYS A 161 20.80 6.07 -7.68
N PRO A 162 20.03 6.19 -6.59
CA PRO A 162 18.67 6.70 -6.69
C PRO A 162 18.64 8.18 -7.10
N TYR A 163 17.57 8.58 -7.75
CA TYR A 163 17.29 9.96 -8.10
C TYR A 163 17.01 10.79 -6.84
N GLN A 164 16.23 10.25 -5.92
CA GLN A 164 15.93 10.86 -4.62
C GLN A 164 17.04 10.55 -3.60
N GLN A 165 17.44 11.54 -2.82
CA GLN A 165 18.53 11.41 -1.84
C GLN A 165 18.00 11.49 -0.40
N PRO A 166 18.48 10.66 0.52
CA PRO A 166 19.49 9.60 0.35
C PRO A 166 18.94 8.34 -0.34
N HIS A 167 17.62 8.18 -0.41
CA HIS A 167 16.88 7.10 -1.05
C HIS A 167 15.39 7.51 -1.22
N PRO A 168 14.58 6.80 -2.03
CA PRO A 168 13.14 7.01 -2.09
C PRO A 168 12.47 6.91 -0.71
N PRO A 169 11.39 7.66 -0.43
CA PRO A 169 10.67 7.56 0.83
C PRO A 169 10.22 6.13 1.12
N LEU A 170 10.47 5.68 2.34
CA LEU A 170 10.08 4.36 2.80
C LEU A 170 8.60 4.33 3.21
N TRP A 171 7.95 3.19 2.93
CA TRP A 171 6.60 2.88 3.39
C TRP A 171 6.54 1.51 4.05
N TYR A 172 5.70 1.38 5.08
CA TYR A 172 5.55 0.13 5.84
C TYR A 172 4.09 -0.15 6.20
N GLY A 173 3.66 -1.39 6.04
CA GLY A 173 2.36 -1.88 6.50
C GLY A 173 2.37 -2.09 8.02
N MET A 174 1.78 -1.17 8.78
CA MET A 174 1.86 -1.16 10.23
C MET A 174 0.68 -1.88 10.89
N GLY A 175 0.94 -2.94 11.63
CA GLY A 175 -0.08 -3.74 12.31
C GLY A 175 0.16 -4.01 13.81
N HIS A 176 1.26 -3.51 14.41
CA HIS A 176 1.59 -3.77 15.82
C HIS A 176 2.54 -2.71 16.38
N MET A 177 2.63 -2.61 17.72
CA MET A 177 3.40 -1.58 18.43
C MET A 177 4.88 -1.54 18.07
N ALA A 178 5.55 -2.71 18.03
CA ALA A 178 6.97 -2.76 17.66
C ALA A 178 7.22 -2.23 16.23
N GLY A 179 6.27 -2.46 15.29
CA GLY A 179 6.31 -1.89 13.94
C GLY A 179 6.17 -0.37 13.94
N ALA A 180 5.31 0.19 14.81
CA ALA A 180 5.16 1.63 14.97
C ALA A 180 6.45 2.28 15.52
N GLU A 181 7.07 1.65 16.52
CA GLU A 181 8.34 2.11 17.09
C GLU A 181 9.49 2.09 16.09
N TRP A 182 9.60 0.99 15.33
CA TRP A 182 10.61 0.85 14.30
C TRP A 182 10.43 1.88 13.17
N ALA A 183 9.21 2.02 12.67
CA ALA A 183 8.91 2.95 11.58
C ALA A 183 9.18 4.42 11.99
N ALA A 184 8.77 4.82 13.20
CA ALA A 184 9.03 6.14 13.74
C ALA A 184 10.54 6.41 13.92
N ALA A 185 11.28 5.41 14.45
CA ALA A 185 12.72 5.54 14.66
C ALA A 185 13.52 5.69 13.36
N ASN A 186 12.98 5.20 12.25
CA ASN A 186 13.61 5.20 10.93
C ASN A 186 12.97 6.16 9.92
N ASN A 187 12.08 7.05 10.37
CA ASN A 187 11.42 8.07 9.53
C ASN A 187 10.62 7.47 8.35
N VAL A 188 9.87 6.38 8.61
CA VAL A 188 9.14 5.60 7.61
C VAL A 188 7.67 5.96 7.59
N ASN A 189 7.10 6.25 6.42
CA ASN A 189 5.65 6.40 6.23
C ASN A 189 4.94 5.05 6.49
N VAL A 190 3.75 5.11 7.07
CA VAL A 190 3.03 3.89 7.43
C VAL A 190 1.59 3.86 6.90
N ILE A 191 1.08 2.65 6.65
CA ILE A 191 -0.34 2.42 6.37
C ILE A 191 -0.84 1.33 7.33
N SER A 192 -1.95 1.61 8.03
CA SER A 192 -2.66 0.66 8.87
C SER A 192 -4.04 0.35 8.29
N ASN A 193 -4.42 -0.94 8.30
CA ASN A 193 -5.76 -1.41 7.94
C ASN A 193 -6.62 -1.75 9.18
N HIS A 194 -6.17 -1.41 10.39
CA HIS A 194 -6.98 -1.57 11.60
C HIS A 194 -8.24 -0.67 11.55
N PRO A 195 -9.33 -1.03 12.26
CA PRO A 195 -10.38 -0.07 12.59
C PRO A 195 -9.78 1.23 13.15
N ALA A 196 -10.45 2.36 12.96
CA ALA A 196 -9.87 3.67 13.31
C ALA A 196 -9.43 3.75 14.78
N GLU A 197 -10.26 3.25 15.68
CA GLU A 197 -10.00 3.20 17.12
C GLU A 197 -8.82 2.27 17.47
N GLY A 198 -8.66 1.17 16.72
CA GLY A 198 -7.52 0.24 16.86
C GLY A 198 -6.22 0.77 16.26
N ALA A 199 -6.28 1.67 15.27
CA ALA A 199 -5.12 2.34 14.69
C ALA A 199 -4.59 3.47 15.60
N ARG A 200 -5.46 4.11 16.39
CA ARG A 200 -5.12 5.25 17.26
C ARG A 200 -3.92 4.97 18.15
N PRO A 201 -3.89 3.92 18.99
CA PRO A 201 -2.75 3.67 19.86
C PRO A 201 -1.44 3.40 19.08
N LEU A 202 -1.51 2.84 17.87
CA LEU A 202 -0.34 2.64 17.02
C LEU A 202 0.21 3.98 16.51
N PHE A 203 -0.67 4.88 16.08
CA PHE A 203 -0.27 6.22 15.62
C PHE A 203 0.23 7.10 16.75
N ASP A 204 -0.37 7.02 17.94
CA ASP A 204 0.10 7.75 19.12
C ASP A 204 1.50 7.25 19.52
N ARG A 205 1.71 5.93 19.54
CA ARG A 205 3.04 5.37 19.79
C ARG A 205 4.08 5.80 18.75
N TYR A 206 3.68 5.86 17.49
CA TYR A 206 4.54 6.38 16.42
C TYR A 206 4.97 7.82 16.73
N ARG A 207 4.01 8.72 17.04
CA ARG A 207 4.29 10.12 17.38
C ARG A 207 5.24 10.24 18.54
N ASP A 208 4.97 9.55 19.65
CA ASP A 208 5.80 9.57 20.86
C ASP A 208 7.26 9.20 20.57
N VAL A 209 7.49 8.17 19.75
CA VAL A 209 8.86 7.75 19.42
C VAL A 209 9.50 8.73 18.46
N TRP A 210 8.74 9.21 17.46
CA TRP A 210 9.23 10.12 16.43
C TRP A 210 9.65 11.47 17.06
N GLU A 211 8.84 12.07 17.92
CA GLU A 211 9.15 13.31 18.61
C GLU A 211 10.46 13.23 19.43
N ARG A 212 10.66 12.11 20.12
CA ARG A 212 11.88 11.88 20.90
C ARG A 212 13.14 11.71 20.07
N LYS A 213 13.02 11.17 18.84
CA LYS A 213 14.18 10.79 18.02
C LYS A 213 14.49 11.77 16.89
N GLN A 214 13.48 12.39 16.33
CA GLN A 214 13.59 13.15 15.07
C GLN A 214 13.38 14.65 15.23
N GLY A 215 13.16 15.15 16.41
CA GLY A 215 12.81 16.51 16.81
C GLY A 215 12.93 17.61 15.73
N GLY A 216 11.80 18.17 15.31
CA GLY A 216 11.74 19.31 14.39
C GLY A 216 11.74 18.97 12.88
N ALA A 217 11.93 17.73 12.47
CA ALA A 217 11.75 17.33 11.07
C ALA A 217 10.25 17.21 10.71
N PRO A 218 9.84 17.26 9.43
CA PRO A 218 8.46 16.96 9.04
C PRO A 218 8.10 15.50 9.35
N MET A 219 7.00 15.29 10.08
CA MET A 219 6.56 13.94 10.44
C MET A 219 6.11 13.15 9.19
N PRO A 220 6.50 11.87 9.07
CA PRO A 220 6.00 10.99 8.03
C PRO A 220 4.49 10.79 8.05
N LYS A 221 3.94 10.29 6.94
CA LYS A 221 2.51 10.06 6.80
C LYS A 221 2.06 8.87 7.64
N LEU A 222 0.99 9.07 8.41
CA LEU A 222 0.29 8.05 9.17
C LEU A 222 -0.99 7.69 8.42
N GLY A 223 -0.94 6.64 7.60
CA GLY A 223 -1.98 6.26 6.66
C GLY A 223 -3.02 5.32 7.25
N LEU A 224 -4.29 5.54 6.90
CA LEU A 224 -5.41 4.66 7.23
C LEU A 224 -6.05 4.12 5.94
N GLY A 225 -6.02 2.78 5.72
CA GLY A 225 -6.48 2.14 4.48
C GLY A 225 -7.93 1.65 4.56
N ARG A 226 -8.76 1.97 3.54
CA ARG A 226 -10.18 1.58 3.47
C ARG A 226 -10.62 1.17 2.08
N HIS A 227 -11.55 0.20 2.01
CA HIS A 227 -12.38 0.04 0.84
C HIS A 227 -13.40 1.18 0.82
N VAL A 228 -13.53 1.86 -0.31
CA VAL A 228 -14.48 2.97 -0.45
C VAL A 228 -15.32 2.76 -1.69
N VAL A 229 -16.64 2.69 -1.50
CA VAL A 229 -17.62 2.59 -2.58
C VAL A 229 -18.50 3.83 -2.55
N VAL A 230 -18.21 4.78 -3.44
CA VAL A 230 -18.98 6.01 -3.59
C VAL A 230 -19.89 5.92 -4.81
N ALA A 231 -21.17 6.24 -4.64
CA ALA A 231 -22.17 6.22 -5.69
C ALA A 231 -23.20 7.34 -5.49
N PRO A 232 -24.04 7.67 -6.49
CA PRO A 232 -25.07 8.70 -6.35
C PRO A 232 -26.10 8.42 -5.25
N THR A 233 -26.33 7.14 -4.91
CA THR A 233 -27.22 6.73 -3.83
C THR A 233 -26.57 5.65 -2.95
N ASP A 234 -26.99 5.55 -1.68
CA ASP A 234 -26.53 4.51 -0.76
C ASP A 234 -26.87 3.10 -1.30
N ALA A 235 -28.05 2.93 -1.89
CA ALA A 235 -28.46 1.64 -2.47
C ALA A 235 -27.55 1.19 -3.62
N GLN A 236 -27.13 2.12 -4.49
CA GLN A 236 -26.18 1.82 -5.57
C GLN A 236 -24.80 1.47 -5.00
N ALA A 237 -24.33 2.20 -3.99
CA ALA A 237 -23.06 1.88 -3.34
C ALA A 237 -23.07 0.49 -2.69
N GLU A 238 -24.16 0.11 -2.03
CA GLU A 238 -24.31 -1.22 -1.44
C GLU A 238 -24.41 -2.32 -2.50
N ALA A 239 -25.18 -2.10 -3.57
CA ALA A 239 -25.33 -3.05 -4.67
C ALA A 239 -23.98 -3.33 -5.37
N LEU A 240 -23.11 -2.32 -5.47
CA LEU A 240 -21.77 -2.46 -6.01
C LEU A 240 -20.80 -3.08 -4.99
N GLY A 241 -20.85 -2.67 -3.75
CA GLY A 241 -19.89 -3.05 -2.71
C GLY A 241 -20.00 -4.50 -2.28
N ARG A 242 -21.20 -5.01 -2.04
CA ARG A 242 -21.42 -6.36 -1.50
C ARG A 242 -20.84 -7.49 -2.37
N PRO A 243 -21.19 -7.60 -3.66
CA PRO A 243 -20.67 -8.67 -4.51
C PRO A 243 -19.16 -8.55 -4.72
N ASN A 244 -18.64 -7.33 -4.90
CA ASN A 244 -17.22 -7.12 -5.11
C ASN A 244 -16.39 -7.41 -3.86
N TYR A 245 -16.86 -7.04 -2.67
CA TYR A 245 -16.19 -7.39 -1.43
C TYR A 245 -16.16 -8.91 -1.20
N ALA A 246 -17.23 -9.63 -1.53
CA ALA A 246 -17.28 -11.08 -1.42
C ALA A 246 -16.22 -11.75 -2.32
N VAL A 247 -16.05 -11.28 -3.56
CA VAL A 247 -15.01 -11.77 -4.47
C VAL A 247 -13.62 -11.40 -3.94
N TRP A 248 -13.41 -10.16 -3.53
CA TRP A 248 -12.14 -9.72 -2.94
C TRP A 248 -11.77 -10.57 -1.70
N TYR A 249 -12.72 -10.81 -0.80
CA TYR A 249 -12.49 -11.65 0.37
C TYR A 249 -12.16 -13.10 -0.01
N ALA A 250 -12.84 -13.64 -1.01
CA ALA A 250 -12.56 -14.96 -1.54
C ALA A 250 -11.14 -15.06 -2.13
N ASN A 251 -10.70 -14.03 -2.87
CA ASN A 251 -9.35 -13.93 -3.42
C ASN A 251 -8.30 -13.79 -2.31
N LEU A 252 -8.54 -12.89 -1.36
CA LEU A 252 -7.65 -12.67 -0.21
C LEU A 252 -7.45 -13.95 0.61
N THR A 253 -8.51 -14.70 0.85
CA THR A 253 -8.47 -15.88 1.71
C THR A 253 -8.21 -17.19 0.98
N LYS A 254 -8.02 -17.15 -0.34
CA LYS A 254 -7.89 -18.34 -1.17
C LYS A 254 -6.84 -19.33 -0.64
N LEU A 255 -5.61 -18.87 -0.45
CA LEU A 255 -4.51 -19.74 -0.02
C LEU A 255 -4.75 -20.32 1.38
N TRP A 256 -5.31 -19.53 2.32
CA TRP A 256 -5.67 -20.09 3.63
C TRP A 256 -6.72 -21.20 3.52
N ARG A 257 -7.74 -21.02 2.68
CA ARG A 257 -8.76 -22.05 2.47
C ARG A 257 -8.19 -23.29 1.77
N ASP A 258 -7.34 -23.10 0.75
CA ASP A 258 -6.70 -24.19 0.03
C ASP A 258 -5.83 -25.07 0.96
N PHE A 259 -5.25 -24.46 2.00
CA PHE A 259 -4.46 -25.15 3.02
C PHE A 259 -5.23 -25.46 4.32
N GLY A 260 -6.57 -25.38 4.29
CA GLY A 260 -7.42 -25.78 5.41
C GLY A 260 -7.43 -24.83 6.62
N ALA A 261 -6.97 -23.58 6.43
CA ALA A 261 -6.99 -22.55 7.46
C ALA A 261 -7.93 -21.39 7.05
N LEU A 262 -8.41 -20.64 8.04
CA LEU A 262 -9.17 -19.41 7.79
C LEU A 262 -8.63 -18.29 8.66
N PRO A 263 -8.23 -17.17 8.06
CA PRO A 263 -7.78 -16.01 8.82
C PRO A 263 -8.99 -15.31 9.46
N ILE A 264 -9.18 -15.49 10.76
CA ILE A 264 -10.31 -14.90 11.51
C ILE A 264 -10.21 -13.36 11.65
N ARG A 265 -9.07 -12.78 11.38
CA ARG A 265 -8.81 -11.34 11.55
C ARG A 265 -9.47 -10.43 10.50
N PHE A 266 -9.85 -10.97 9.34
CA PHE A 266 -10.47 -10.19 8.27
C PHE A 266 -11.99 -10.21 8.41
N ALA A 267 -12.65 -9.09 8.08
CA ALA A 267 -14.10 -9.03 7.98
C ALA A 267 -14.58 -9.96 6.87
N ARG A 268 -15.57 -10.81 7.16
CA ARG A 268 -16.00 -11.91 6.27
C ARG A 268 -16.86 -11.44 5.12
N ASP A 269 -17.60 -10.36 5.34
CA ASP A 269 -18.51 -9.77 4.39
C ASP A 269 -18.49 -8.23 4.46
N PHE A 270 -19.18 -7.62 3.53
CA PHE A 270 -19.21 -6.17 3.39
C PHE A 270 -19.88 -5.46 4.57
N ASP A 271 -20.90 -6.08 5.18
CA ASP A 271 -21.60 -5.48 6.31
C ASP A 271 -20.73 -5.50 7.57
N GLU A 272 -20.05 -6.61 7.84
CA GLU A 272 -19.04 -6.69 8.90
C GLU A 272 -17.91 -5.69 8.65
N ALA A 273 -17.44 -5.56 7.42
CA ALA A 273 -16.39 -4.60 7.06
C ALA A 273 -16.83 -3.15 7.32
N ARG A 274 -18.09 -2.80 7.00
CA ARG A 274 -18.65 -1.49 7.30
C ARG A 274 -18.82 -1.26 8.81
N GLN A 275 -19.36 -2.24 9.54
CA GLN A 275 -19.52 -2.16 10.99
C GLN A 275 -18.18 -1.94 11.69
N ARG A 276 -17.12 -2.58 11.23
CA ARG A 276 -15.75 -2.42 11.73
C ARG A 276 -15.04 -1.18 11.20
N GLY A 277 -15.68 -0.38 10.36
CA GLY A 277 -15.09 0.81 9.73
C GLY A 277 -13.96 0.51 8.74
N ILE A 278 -13.85 -0.74 8.25
CA ILE A 278 -12.82 -1.15 7.26
C ILE A 278 -13.30 -0.85 5.82
N ALA A 279 -14.61 -0.82 5.61
CA ALA A 279 -15.24 -0.40 4.37
C ALA A 279 -16.16 0.80 4.62
N ILE A 280 -16.18 1.72 3.66
CA ILE A 280 -17.05 2.91 3.63
C ILE A 280 -17.87 2.83 2.34
N ALA A 281 -19.19 3.00 2.45
CA ALA A 281 -20.06 2.99 1.28
C ALA A 281 -21.21 3.98 1.43
N GLY A 282 -21.57 4.64 0.33
CA GLY A 282 -22.71 5.53 0.28
C GLY A 282 -22.55 6.69 -0.69
N THR A 283 -23.41 7.68 -0.50
CA THR A 283 -23.33 8.97 -1.21
C THR A 283 -22.03 9.71 -0.85
N PRO A 284 -21.60 10.67 -1.66
CA PRO A 284 -20.43 11.50 -1.32
C PRO A 284 -20.53 12.16 0.07
N ALA A 285 -21.72 12.59 0.48
CA ALA A 285 -21.94 13.18 1.80
C ALA A 285 -21.63 12.16 2.92
N ARG A 286 -22.18 10.96 2.82
CA ARG A 286 -21.93 9.89 3.79
C ARG A 286 -20.47 9.45 3.82
N VAL A 287 -19.83 9.35 2.65
CA VAL A 287 -18.39 9.00 2.56
C VAL A 287 -17.53 10.07 3.24
N ARG A 288 -17.84 11.36 3.05
CA ARG A 288 -17.15 12.46 3.74
C ARG A 288 -17.28 12.36 5.27
N GLU A 289 -18.51 12.25 5.76
CA GLU A 289 -18.79 12.14 7.21
C GLU A 289 -18.02 10.98 7.84
N GLU A 290 -18.01 9.83 7.17
CA GLU A 290 -17.32 8.66 7.70
C GLU A 290 -15.80 8.80 7.66
N ILE A 291 -15.22 9.39 6.61
CA ILE A 291 -13.79 9.70 6.55
C ILE A 291 -13.42 10.68 7.68
N GLU A 292 -14.18 11.76 7.86
CA GLU A 292 -13.96 12.76 8.94
C GLU A 292 -13.99 12.10 10.32
N ARG A 293 -15.01 11.27 10.56
CA ARG A 293 -15.13 10.51 11.81
C ARG A 293 -13.91 9.63 12.06
N GLN A 294 -13.47 8.89 11.04
CA GLN A 294 -12.32 7.98 11.17
C GLN A 294 -10.99 8.72 11.31
N VAL A 295 -10.82 9.85 10.65
CA VAL A 295 -9.65 10.72 10.84
C VAL A 295 -9.60 11.24 12.27
N ALA A 296 -10.71 11.71 12.81
CA ALA A 296 -10.79 12.18 14.19
C ALA A 296 -10.51 11.06 15.21
N ALA A 297 -11.06 9.87 14.98
CA ALA A 297 -10.89 8.71 15.85
C ALA A 297 -9.46 8.16 15.82
N SER A 298 -8.85 8.03 14.66
CA SER A 298 -7.52 7.44 14.49
C SER A 298 -6.38 8.44 14.67
N GLY A 299 -6.61 9.70 14.32
CA GLY A 299 -5.56 10.72 14.20
C GLY A 299 -4.64 10.50 13.00
N CYS A 300 -5.06 9.80 11.96
CA CYS A 300 -4.25 9.63 10.75
C CYS A 300 -4.02 10.96 10.03
N THR A 301 -2.90 11.07 9.31
CA THR A 301 -2.52 12.26 8.52
C THR A 301 -2.58 11.99 7.02
N TYR A 302 -2.89 10.77 6.62
CA TYR A 302 -2.99 10.32 5.25
C TYR A 302 -4.13 9.30 5.14
N PHE A 303 -4.97 9.40 4.12
CA PHE A 303 -6.06 8.46 3.91
C PHE A 303 -5.85 7.67 2.62
N VAL A 304 -6.02 6.35 2.68
CA VAL A 304 -5.75 5.47 1.53
C VAL A 304 -7.02 4.75 1.16
N VAL A 305 -7.46 4.89 -0.09
CA VAL A 305 -8.71 4.33 -0.57
C VAL A 305 -8.49 3.25 -1.62
N ARG A 306 -9.33 2.22 -1.58
CA ARG A 306 -9.50 1.23 -2.65
C ARG A 306 -10.82 1.53 -3.34
N LEU A 307 -10.75 2.23 -4.48
CA LEU A 307 -11.92 2.59 -5.30
C LEU A 307 -12.21 1.57 -6.40
N MET A 308 -11.24 0.69 -6.69
CA MET A 308 -11.33 -0.41 -7.62
C MET A 308 -10.89 -1.69 -6.92
N PHE A 309 -11.71 -2.73 -6.95
CA PHE A 309 -11.37 -4.07 -6.42
C PHE A 309 -12.28 -5.15 -6.99
N ALA A 310 -11.77 -6.37 -7.04
CA ALA A 310 -12.46 -7.56 -7.50
C ALA A 310 -13.06 -7.44 -8.92
N ASN A 311 -14.35 -7.68 -9.07
CA ASN A 311 -15.05 -7.73 -10.34
C ASN A 311 -15.63 -6.38 -10.79
N MET A 312 -15.31 -5.27 -10.12
CA MET A 312 -15.76 -3.95 -10.58
C MET A 312 -15.36 -3.71 -12.03
N ALA A 313 -16.28 -3.21 -12.84
CA ALA A 313 -15.97 -2.80 -14.20
C ALA A 313 -15.11 -1.52 -14.20
N GLU A 314 -14.27 -1.35 -15.23
CA GLU A 314 -13.48 -0.12 -15.40
C GLU A 314 -14.37 1.13 -15.39
N SER A 315 -15.53 1.07 -16.05
CA SER A 315 -16.50 2.18 -16.09
C SER A 315 -17.09 2.52 -14.70
N GLU A 316 -17.33 1.51 -13.85
CA GLU A 316 -17.80 1.70 -12.49
C GLU A 316 -16.72 2.37 -11.62
N ALA A 317 -15.49 1.87 -11.74
CA ALA A 317 -14.33 2.46 -11.05
C ALA A 317 -14.07 3.90 -11.54
N ALA A 318 -14.11 4.14 -12.85
CA ALA A 318 -13.93 5.46 -13.43
C ALA A 318 -15.00 6.47 -12.93
N ALA A 319 -16.26 6.05 -12.85
CA ALA A 319 -17.34 6.87 -12.30
C ALA A 319 -17.16 7.17 -10.80
N ALA A 320 -16.71 6.16 -10.02
CA ALA A 320 -16.41 6.34 -8.61
C ALA A 320 -15.22 7.29 -8.40
N ILE A 321 -14.17 7.23 -9.23
CA ILE A 321 -13.04 8.16 -9.19
C ILE A 321 -13.52 9.59 -9.44
N ASP A 322 -14.32 9.82 -10.50
CA ASP A 322 -14.84 11.15 -10.81
C ASP A 322 -15.66 11.73 -9.67
N LEU A 323 -16.60 10.93 -9.15
CA LEU A 323 -17.47 11.35 -8.06
C LEU A 323 -16.69 11.62 -6.77
N PHE A 324 -15.73 10.76 -6.43
CA PHE A 324 -14.87 10.92 -5.26
C PHE A 324 -13.98 12.17 -5.39
N ALA A 325 -13.37 12.37 -6.55
CA ALA A 325 -12.50 13.51 -6.81
C ALA A 325 -13.27 14.84 -6.77
N ALA A 326 -14.47 14.87 -7.36
CA ALA A 326 -15.27 16.10 -7.40
C ALA A 326 -15.89 16.45 -6.04
N GLU A 327 -16.40 15.47 -5.32
CA GLU A 327 -17.26 15.74 -4.16
C GLU A 327 -16.68 15.34 -2.80
N VAL A 328 -15.69 14.43 -2.76
CA VAL A 328 -15.09 13.98 -1.49
C VAL A 328 -13.72 14.59 -1.25
N MET A 329 -12.81 14.51 -2.20
CA MET A 329 -11.43 14.99 -2.05
C MET A 329 -11.32 16.46 -1.60
N PRO A 330 -12.09 17.42 -2.15
CA PRO A 330 -11.95 18.82 -1.74
C PRO A 330 -12.32 19.10 -0.28
N HIS A 331 -13.16 18.25 0.31
CA HIS A 331 -13.51 18.32 1.74
C HIS A 331 -12.42 17.67 2.61
N VAL A 332 -11.97 16.49 2.23
CA VAL A 332 -10.91 15.77 2.95
C VAL A 332 -9.59 16.55 2.93
N ALA A 333 -9.27 17.23 1.83
CA ALA A 333 -8.09 18.09 1.73
C ALA A 333 -8.05 19.20 2.79
N LYS A 334 -9.21 19.66 3.26
CA LYS A 334 -9.34 20.72 4.29
C LYS A 334 -9.18 20.18 5.72
N ILE A 335 -9.19 18.86 5.91
CA ILE A 335 -8.95 18.24 7.20
C ILE A 335 -7.43 18.32 7.43
N GLY A 336 -6.97 19.39 8.09
CA GLY A 336 -5.58 19.50 8.54
C GLY A 336 -5.27 18.53 9.68
N PRO A 337 -3.99 18.22 9.95
CA PRO A 337 -3.62 17.66 11.23
C PRO A 337 -4.16 18.63 12.30
N ARG A 338 -4.96 18.13 13.23
CA ARG A 338 -5.32 18.93 14.40
C ARG A 338 -4.06 18.98 15.25
N ASP A 339 -3.42 20.15 15.27
CA ASP A 339 -2.39 20.47 16.25
C ASP A 339 -3.02 20.22 17.62
N GLY A 340 -2.58 19.18 18.31
CA GLY A 340 -2.97 18.82 19.65
C GLY A 340 -1.95 19.29 20.64
#